data_f869e1d19eefeb3228ee9bee62a0116d
#
_entry.id   f869e1d19eefeb3228ee9bee62a0116d
#
_cell.length_a   1.000
_cell.length_b   1.000
_cell.length_c   1.000
_cell.angle_alpha   90.00
_cell.angle_beta   90.00
_cell.angle_gamma   90.00
#
_symmetry.space_group_name_H-M   'P 1'
#
loop_
_entity.id
_entity.type
_entity.pdbx_description
1 polymer ?
#
loop_
_entity_poly.entity_id
_entity_poly.type
_entity_poly.pdbx_seq_one_letter_code
_entity_poly.pdbx_strand_id
1 'polypeptide(L)' 'LNHCKKSIKTNWHPVGTCKMGTNEDIHAVCDTNLRVKGVRGLRIFDASSFPNLVAGNTNAPVIAFALKAVTELINEY' A
#
# COMPACT_ATOMS: atom_id res chain seq x y z
N LEU A 1 2.32 -9.84 29.90
CA LEU A 1 2.91 -8.56 29.49
C LEU A 1 4.43 -8.66 29.33
N ASN A 2 5.14 -9.27 30.31
CA ASN A 2 6.59 -9.44 30.18
C ASN A 2 6.97 -10.33 29.02
N HIS A 3 6.21 -11.36 28.74
CA HIS A 3 6.42 -12.21 27.57
C HIS A 3 6.29 -11.40 26.28
N CYS A 4 5.24 -10.56 26.17
CA CYS A 4 5.06 -9.70 25.00
C CYS A 4 6.23 -8.74 24.82
N LYS A 5 6.69 -8.10 25.90
CA LYS A 5 7.84 -7.18 25.83
C LYS A 5 9.12 -7.85 25.35
N LYS A 6 9.32 -9.13 25.69
CA LYS A 6 10.51 -9.88 25.29
C LYS A 6 10.40 -10.49 23.90
N SER A 7 9.17 -10.75 23.44
CA SER A 7 8.91 -11.51 22.21
C SER A 7 8.46 -10.64 21.04
N ILE A 8 8.11 -9.38 21.28
CA ILE A 8 7.68 -8.47 20.22
C ILE A 8 8.84 -8.22 19.27
N LYS A 9 8.60 -8.46 17.99
CA LYS A 9 9.55 -8.16 16.93
C LYS A 9 8.76 -7.93 15.64
N THR A 10 9.39 -7.28 14.67
CA THR A 10 8.79 -7.14 13.35
C THR A 10 8.72 -8.48 12.64
N ASN A 11 7.65 -8.71 11.88
CA ASN A 11 7.52 -9.84 10.97
C ASN A 11 7.92 -9.48 9.54
N TRP A 12 8.55 -8.31 9.37
CA TRP A 12 9.10 -7.83 8.10
C TRP A 12 8.04 -7.65 7.00
N HIS A 13 6.80 -7.29 7.39
CA HIS A 13 5.71 -7.04 6.45
C HIS A 13 5.04 -5.67 6.69
N PRO A 14 5.84 -4.57 6.63
CA PRO A 14 5.26 -3.23 6.82
C PRO A 14 4.43 -2.82 5.61
N VAL A 15 3.42 -1.97 5.86
CA VAL A 15 2.57 -1.41 4.80
C VAL A 15 2.24 0.05 5.13
N GLY A 16 1.77 0.79 4.14
CA GLY A 16 1.06 2.04 4.39
C GLY A 16 1.88 3.31 4.44
N THR A 17 3.20 3.27 4.20
CA THR A 17 4.01 4.50 4.22
C THR A 17 3.62 5.48 3.13
N CYS A 18 3.03 5.00 2.03
CA CYS A 18 2.50 5.81 0.93
C CYS A 18 1.05 5.44 0.66
N LYS A 19 0.24 5.33 1.71
CA LYS A 19 -1.11 4.75 1.62
C LYS A 19 -1.98 5.48 0.61
N MET A 20 -2.84 4.72 -0.07
CA MET A 20 -3.89 5.25 -0.93
C MET A 20 -5.09 5.71 -0.12
N GLY A 21 -5.84 6.62 -0.67
CA GLY A 21 -7.08 7.09 -0.07
C GLY A 21 -7.82 8.02 -1.01
N THR A 22 -9.01 8.47 -0.58
CA THR A 22 -9.82 9.40 -1.36
C THR A 22 -9.16 10.78 -1.42
N ASN A 23 -9.65 11.64 -2.31
CA ASN A 23 -9.12 12.99 -2.45
C ASN A 23 -9.33 13.84 -1.18
N GLU A 24 -10.31 13.49 -0.36
CA GLU A 24 -10.58 14.16 0.91
C GLU A 24 -9.67 13.69 2.05
N ASP A 25 -8.99 12.55 1.90
CA ASP A 25 -8.09 12.04 2.92
C ASP A 25 -6.74 12.77 2.84
N ILE A 26 -6.53 13.71 3.78
CA ILE A 26 -5.32 14.53 3.81
C ILE A 26 -4.07 13.73 4.19
N HIS A 27 -4.24 12.52 4.75
CA HIS A 27 -3.12 11.66 5.13
C HIS A 27 -2.73 10.67 4.04
N ALA A 28 -3.52 10.55 2.97
CA ALA A 28 -3.20 9.65 1.87
C ALA A 28 -2.15 10.28 0.96
N VAL A 29 -1.12 9.50 0.63
CA VAL A 29 -0.07 9.91 -0.32
C VAL A 29 -0.53 9.70 -1.76
N CYS A 30 -1.30 8.64 -2.01
CA CYS A 30 -1.84 8.30 -3.32
C CYS A 30 -3.35 8.41 -3.35
N ASP A 31 -3.91 8.64 -4.54
CA ASP A 31 -5.35 8.55 -4.75
C ASP A 31 -5.78 7.09 -4.99
N THR A 32 -7.06 6.86 -5.25
CA THR A 32 -7.59 5.51 -5.47
C THR A 32 -7.12 4.87 -6.77
N ASN A 33 -6.50 5.63 -7.66
CA ASN A 33 -5.85 5.14 -8.87
C ASN A 33 -4.35 4.96 -8.70
N LEU A 34 -3.85 5.08 -7.46
CA LEU A 34 -2.45 4.93 -7.07
C LEU A 34 -1.51 5.99 -7.65
N ARG A 35 -2.07 7.09 -8.12
CA ARG A 35 -1.26 8.26 -8.51
C ARG A 35 -0.85 9.03 -7.28
N VAL A 36 0.43 9.40 -7.21
CA VAL A 36 0.92 10.24 -6.11
C VAL A 36 0.29 11.62 -6.20
N LYS A 37 -0.35 12.06 -5.11
CA LYS A 37 -1.01 13.37 -5.06
C LYS A 37 0.02 14.48 -5.22
N GLY A 38 -0.29 15.45 -6.08
CA GLY A 38 0.58 16.60 -6.31
C GLY A 38 1.76 16.37 -7.26
N VAL A 39 1.93 15.16 -7.77
CA VAL A 39 3.01 14.80 -8.70
C VAL A 39 2.40 14.18 -9.95
N ARG A 40 2.83 14.64 -11.13
CA ARG A 40 2.36 14.09 -12.39
C ARG A 40 3.21 12.89 -12.81
N GLY A 41 2.56 11.86 -13.35
CA GLY A 41 3.25 10.73 -13.97
C GLY A 41 3.89 9.75 -13.00
N LEU A 42 3.51 9.76 -11.72
CA LEU A 42 4.05 8.86 -10.72
C LEU A 42 2.94 8.06 -10.05
N ARG A 43 3.11 6.74 -10.01
CA ARG A 43 2.22 5.81 -9.31
C ARG A 43 3.01 4.89 -8.42
N ILE A 44 2.36 4.33 -7.40
CA ILE A 44 2.99 3.41 -6.45
C ILE A 44 2.15 2.13 -6.36
N PHE A 45 2.76 0.98 -6.71
CA PHE A 45 2.10 -0.33 -6.80
C PHE A 45 2.72 -1.35 -5.87
N ASP A 46 2.99 -0.98 -4.63
CA ASP A 46 3.58 -1.91 -3.66
C ASP A 46 2.86 -1.82 -2.30
N ALA A 47 3.36 -2.53 -1.30
CA ALA A 47 2.75 -2.57 0.01
C ALA A 47 2.70 -1.20 0.69
N SER A 48 3.56 -0.26 0.30
CA SER A 48 3.53 1.09 0.88
C SER A 48 2.24 1.84 0.57
N SER A 49 1.56 1.49 -0.53
CA SER A 49 0.30 2.11 -0.91
C SER A 49 -0.93 1.43 -0.31
N PHE A 50 -0.77 0.33 0.44
CA PHE A 50 -1.90 -0.32 1.11
C PHE A 50 -2.50 0.62 2.17
N PRO A 51 -3.83 0.79 2.21
CA PRO A 51 -4.48 1.64 3.21
C PRO A 51 -4.50 1.03 4.61
N ASN A 52 -4.48 -0.32 4.71
CA ASN A 52 -4.53 -1.07 5.96
C ASN A 52 -3.69 -2.32 5.87
N LEU A 53 -3.37 -2.90 7.04
CA LEU A 53 -2.69 -4.19 7.09
C LEU A 53 -3.59 -5.30 6.53
N VAL A 54 -2.98 -6.25 5.83
CA VAL A 54 -3.67 -7.47 5.41
C VAL A 54 -3.49 -8.56 6.49
N ALA A 55 -4.39 -9.53 6.51
CA ALA A 55 -4.27 -10.69 7.40
C ALA A 55 -3.23 -11.64 6.81
N GLY A 56 -2.08 -11.76 7.45
CA GLY A 56 -0.98 -12.63 7.02
C GLY A 56 0.15 -11.89 6.32
N ASN A 57 1.02 -12.64 5.64
CA ASN A 57 2.17 -12.09 4.93
C ASN A 57 1.74 -11.26 3.73
N THR A 58 2.56 -10.27 3.37
CA THR A 58 2.20 -9.28 2.33
C THR A 58 2.55 -9.71 0.91
N ASN A 59 3.34 -10.78 0.72
CA ASN A 59 3.85 -11.13 -0.61
C ASN A 59 2.74 -11.41 -1.64
N ALA A 60 1.80 -12.32 -1.34
CA ALA A 60 0.72 -12.64 -2.27
C ALA A 60 -0.23 -11.46 -2.49
N PRO A 61 -0.67 -10.71 -1.47
CA PRO A 61 -1.46 -9.50 -1.67
C PRO A 61 -0.75 -8.43 -2.51
N VAL A 62 0.57 -8.24 -2.34
CA VAL A 62 1.33 -7.26 -3.14
C VAL A 62 1.33 -7.67 -4.61
N ILE A 63 1.57 -8.94 -4.92
CA ILE A 63 1.58 -9.44 -6.29
C ILE A 63 0.21 -9.22 -6.93
N ALA A 64 -0.87 -9.60 -6.25
CA ALA A 64 -2.24 -9.43 -6.76
C ALA A 64 -2.60 -7.96 -6.95
N PHE A 65 -2.24 -7.12 -5.99
CA PHE A 65 -2.47 -5.68 -6.03
C PHE A 65 -1.75 -5.02 -7.19
N ALA A 66 -0.46 -5.32 -7.37
CA ALA A 66 0.34 -4.76 -8.45
C ALA A 66 -0.17 -5.23 -9.82
N LEU A 67 -0.57 -6.50 -9.95
CA LEU A 67 -1.12 -7.03 -11.19
C LEU A 67 -2.42 -6.32 -11.57
N LYS A 68 -3.31 -6.12 -10.61
CA LYS A 68 -4.56 -5.38 -10.85
C LYS A 68 -4.27 -3.94 -11.27
N ALA A 69 -3.37 -3.27 -10.57
CA ALA A 69 -3.03 -1.88 -10.83
C ALA A 69 -2.38 -1.70 -12.21
N VAL A 70 -1.49 -2.59 -12.60
CA VAL A 70 -0.85 -2.57 -13.93
C VAL A 70 -1.89 -2.81 -15.04
N THR A 71 -2.82 -3.74 -14.83
CA THR A 71 -3.89 -4.00 -15.79
C THR A 71 -4.74 -2.75 -16.01
N GLU A 72 -5.12 -2.06 -14.93
CA GLU A 72 -5.87 -0.81 -15.04
C GLU A 72 -5.06 0.29 -15.73
N LEU A 73 -3.76 0.37 -15.44
CA LEU A 73 -2.87 1.33 -16.09
C LEU A 73 -2.79 1.11 -17.60
N ILE A 74 -2.62 -0.15 -18.03
CA ILE A 74 -2.56 -0.50 -19.46
C ILE A 74 -3.87 -0.11 -20.15
N ASN A 75 -5.01 -0.31 -19.51
CA ASN A 75 -6.31 0.02 -20.07
C ASN A 75 -6.55 1.53 -20.21
N GLU A 76 -5.78 2.37 -19.53
CA GLU A 76 -5.84 3.83 -19.70
C GLU A 76 -5.13 4.32 -20.97
N TYR A 77 -4.24 3.51 -21.51
CA TYR A 77 -3.48 3.80 -22.72
C TYR A 77 -3.83 2.83 -23.83
#